data_d7a30fb689256714edecf473f298bd7e
#
_entry.id   d7a30fb689256714edecf473f298bd7e
#
_cell.length_a   1.000
_cell.length_b   1.000
_cell.length_c   1.000
_cell.angle_alpha   90.00
_cell.angle_beta   90.00
_cell.angle_gamma   90.00
#
_symmetry.space_group_name_H-M   'P 1'
#
loop_
_entity.id
_entity.type
_entity.pdbx_description
1 polymer ?
#
loop_
_entity_poly.entity_id
_entity_poly.type
_entity_poly.pdbx_seq_one_letter_code
_entity_poly.pdbx_strand_id
1 'polypeptide(L)'
;MKLSRLILAVAAVFSLASCLEIKNTITVNKDGTATVEETTLLGAQLAAMMAQGGGGPGEQLKGLVMDKEKAEARAKQLGEGVTVKSIEEVKSPDGKSGNKVTFAVADIRKLKFQPNSPDQKEKKEEENMVFALEGNSLTITNNSADKKSDAGDKPKKSAEELAQMKAQVAMMKPMFAGMRVTIDVKAAGGIASTDAAHANGDTITFLDLQFDKLLDNVEAFGEIMESGDSGMSMADAAKKFEKVEGIKLEGKKVVKVELK
;
A
#
# COMPACT_ATOMS: atom_id res chain seq x y z
N MET A 1 -39.38 9.19 -26.62
CA MET A 1 -38.51 8.03 -26.33
C MET A 1 -37.03 8.22 -26.66
N LYS A 2 -36.52 9.38 -27.07
CA LYS A 2 -35.08 9.61 -27.36
C LYS A 2 -34.32 10.30 -26.20
N LEU A 3 -35.01 10.98 -25.27
CA LEU A 3 -34.40 11.72 -24.18
C LEU A 3 -33.95 10.80 -23.00
N SER A 4 -34.68 9.72 -22.74
CA SER A 4 -34.35 8.78 -21.67
C SER A 4 -33.10 7.91 -21.94
N ARG A 5 -32.78 7.68 -23.23
CA ARG A 5 -31.55 6.95 -23.60
C ARG A 5 -30.28 7.80 -23.49
N LEU A 6 -30.42 9.13 -23.61
CA LEU A 6 -29.30 10.05 -23.45
C LEU A 6 -28.92 10.21 -21.97
N ILE A 7 -29.89 10.20 -21.07
CA ILE A 7 -29.66 10.30 -19.61
C ILE A 7 -28.99 9.04 -19.07
N LEU A 8 -29.34 7.85 -19.59
CA LEU A 8 -28.68 6.60 -19.19
C LEU A 8 -27.21 6.51 -19.66
N ALA A 9 -26.87 7.10 -20.80
CA ALA A 9 -25.50 7.10 -21.32
C ALA A 9 -24.59 8.07 -20.55
N VAL A 10 -25.14 9.16 -19.99
CA VAL A 10 -24.38 10.14 -19.19
C VAL A 10 -24.17 9.62 -17.76
N ALA A 11 -25.10 8.84 -17.19
CA ALA A 11 -24.93 8.23 -15.87
C ALA A 11 -23.86 7.13 -15.82
N ALA A 12 -23.55 6.49 -16.93
CA ALA A 12 -22.52 5.44 -16.99
C ALA A 12 -21.06 5.96 -17.01
N VAL A 13 -20.86 7.27 -17.23
CA VAL A 13 -19.51 7.87 -17.32
C VAL A 13 -18.97 8.35 -15.98
N PHE A 14 -19.82 8.47 -14.94
CA PHE A 14 -19.42 8.99 -13.62
C PHE A 14 -18.94 7.94 -12.61
N SER A 15 -18.92 6.64 -12.95
CA SER A 15 -18.62 5.57 -12.01
C SER A 15 -17.16 5.05 -12.04
N LEU A 16 -16.21 5.74 -12.70
CA LEU A 16 -14.84 5.25 -12.89
C LEU A 16 -13.75 6.16 -12.30
N ALA A 17 -14.05 6.85 -11.22
CA ALA A 17 -13.07 7.72 -10.56
C ALA A 17 -12.27 6.94 -9.48
N SER A 18 -11.62 5.86 -9.86
CA SER A 18 -10.60 5.25 -8.99
C SER A 18 -9.32 6.10 -9.08
N CYS A 19 -8.91 6.74 -7.96
CA CYS A 19 -7.84 7.73 -8.02
C CYS A 19 -6.44 7.13 -8.03
N LEU A 20 -6.16 6.13 -7.20
CA LEU A 20 -4.79 5.63 -7.00
C LEU A 20 -4.80 4.17 -6.57
N GLU A 21 -3.94 3.35 -7.17
CA GLU A 21 -3.64 2.01 -6.70
C GLU A 21 -2.12 1.85 -6.58
N ILE A 22 -1.68 1.46 -5.39
CA ILE A 22 -0.28 1.14 -5.09
C ILE A 22 -0.24 -0.33 -4.67
N LYS A 23 0.49 -1.14 -5.43
CA LYS A 23 0.67 -2.54 -5.13
C LYS A 23 2.15 -2.89 -5.08
N ASN A 24 2.56 -3.46 -3.95
CA ASN A 24 3.90 -3.98 -3.75
C ASN A 24 3.82 -5.49 -3.56
N THR A 25 4.57 -6.24 -4.35
CA THR A 25 4.63 -7.70 -4.26
C THR A 25 6.08 -8.15 -4.21
N ILE A 26 6.45 -8.86 -3.15
CA ILE A 26 7.77 -9.47 -2.98
C ILE A 26 7.60 -10.96 -3.21
N THR A 27 8.19 -11.51 -4.28
CA THR A 27 8.14 -12.94 -4.57
C THR A 27 9.47 -13.59 -4.23
N VAL A 28 9.45 -14.54 -3.30
CA VAL A 28 10.64 -15.21 -2.77
C VAL A 28 10.77 -16.61 -3.37
N ASN A 29 11.96 -16.95 -3.86
CA ASN A 29 12.33 -18.27 -4.34
C ASN A 29 13.09 -19.04 -3.25
N LYS A 30 13.03 -20.37 -3.30
CA LYS A 30 13.76 -21.25 -2.36
C LYS A 30 15.27 -21.12 -2.42
N ASP A 31 15.83 -20.73 -3.57
CA ASP A 31 17.26 -20.50 -3.74
C ASP A 31 17.75 -19.19 -3.11
N GLY A 32 16.85 -18.43 -2.50
CA GLY A 32 17.14 -17.15 -1.86
C GLY A 32 17.12 -15.96 -2.82
N THR A 33 16.88 -16.17 -4.11
CA THR A 33 16.60 -15.06 -5.02
C THR A 33 15.17 -14.56 -4.83
N ALA A 34 14.90 -13.32 -5.22
CA ALA A 34 13.54 -12.78 -5.16
C ALA A 34 13.29 -11.75 -6.27
N THR A 35 12.03 -11.35 -6.41
CA THR A 35 11.63 -10.17 -7.17
C THR A 35 10.79 -9.26 -6.30
N VAL A 36 10.95 -7.94 -6.48
CA VAL A 36 10.06 -6.92 -5.93
C VAL A 36 9.34 -6.26 -7.11
N GLU A 37 8.02 -6.30 -7.12
CA GLU A 37 7.19 -5.60 -8.08
C GLU A 37 6.49 -4.44 -7.37
N GLU A 38 6.76 -3.22 -7.82
CA GLU A 38 6.09 -2.00 -7.36
C GLU A 38 5.24 -1.47 -8.50
N THR A 39 3.92 -1.50 -8.33
CA THR A 39 2.94 -1.03 -9.31
C THR A 39 2.25 0.20 -8.77
N THR A 40 2.23 1.28 -9.54
CA THR A 40 1.47 2.50 -9.26
C THR A 40 0.56 2.79 -10.44
N LEU A 41 -0.74 2.85 -10.19
CA LEU A 41 -1.77 3.18 -11.18
C LEU A 41 -2.54 4.42 -10.73
N LEU A 42 -2.69 5.35 -11.64
CA LEU A 42 -3.37 6.63 -11.43
C LEU A 42 -4.65 6.66 -12.27
N GLY A 43 -5.75 7.08 -11.65
CA GLY A 43 -6.97 7.41 -12.38
C GLY A 43 -6.78 8.64 -13.28
N ALA A 44 -7.57 8.74 -14.34
CA ALA A 44 -7.43 9.78 -15.35
C ALA A 44 -7.47 11.21 -14.77
N GLN A 45 -8.30 11.45 -13.77
CA GLN A 45 -8.42 12.75 -13.11
C GLN A 45 -7.14 13.11 -12.35
N LEU A 46 -6.58 12.18 -11.59
CA LEU A 46 -5.34 12.37 -10.84
C LEU A 46 -4.15 12.55 -11.78
N ALA A 47 -4.08 11.76 -12.85
CA ALA A 47 -3.07 11.89 -13.90
C ALA A 47 -3.13 13.27 -14.58
N ALA A 48 -4.34 13.79 -14.87
CA ALA A 48 -4.53 15.12 -15.44
C ALA A 48 -4.09 16.22 -14.47
N MET A 49 -4.39 16.12 -13.17
CA MET A 49 -3.92 17.06 -12.15
C MET A 49 -2.39 17.09 -12.06
N MET A 50 -1.74 15.93 -12.13
CA MET A 50 -0.28 15.84 -12.13
C MET A 50 0.34 16.49 -13.39
N ALA A 51 -0.32 16.35 -14.55
CA ALA A 51 0.16 16.91 -15.80
C ALA A 51 0.06 18.45 -15.85
N GLN A 52 -0.89 19.05 -15.12
CA GLN A 52 -1.10 20.51 -15.11
C GLN A 52 -0.08 21.29 -14.29
N GLY A 53 0.80 20.63 -13.50
CA GLY A 53 2.00 21.25 -12.92
C GLY A 53 1.76 22.35 -11.90
N GLY A 54 0.65 22.33 -11.18
CA GLY A 54 0.38 23.28 -10.08
C GLY A 54 0.91 22.75 -8.76
N GLY A 55 1.74 23.53 -8.05
CA GLY A 55 2.21 23.18 -6.70
C GLY A 55 1.05 22.80 -5.79
N GLY A 56 0.98 21.51 -5.41
CA GLY A 56 -0.12 20.94 -4.63
C GLY A 56 0.05 19.42 -4.48
N PRO A 57 -0.99 18.70 -4.06
CA PRO A 57 -0.94 17.24 -3.85
C PRO A 57 -0.44 16.45 -5.06
N GLY A 58 -0.64 16.97 -6.30
CA GLY A 58 -0.16 16.34 -7.53
C GLY A 58 1.36 16.27 -7.65
N GLU A 59 2.10 17.22 -7.08
CA GLU A 59 3.57 17.23 -7.11
C GLU A 59 4.17 16.13 -6.23
N GLN A 60 3.59 15.92 -5.06
CA GLN A 60 4.00 14.86 -4.15
C GLN A 60 3.80 13.46 -4.78
N LEU A 61 2.74 13.30 -5.57
CA LEU A 61 2.43 12.01 -6.22
C LEU A 61 3.32 11.71 -7.43
N LYS A 62 4.00 12.72 -8.03
CA LYS A 62 4.98 12.50 -9.12
C LYS A 62 6.14 11.58 -8.70
N GLY A 63 6.44 11.52 -7.41
CA GLY A 63 7.44 10.61 -6.84
C GLY A 63 7.04 9.14 -6.89
N LEU A 64 5.74 8.83 -6.98
CA LEU A 64 5.22 7.46 -6.98
C LEU A 64 5.36 6.79 -8.36
N VAL A 65 5.35 7.55 -9.44
CA VAL A 65 5.58 7.03 -10.81
C VAL A 65 7.07 7.08 -11.10
N MET A 66 7.68 5.93 -11.28
CA MET A 66 9.12 5.79 -11.41
C MET A 66 9.56 5.79 -12.88
N ASP A 67 10.39 6.76 -13.26
CA ASP A 67 11.23 6.69 -14.45
C ASP A 67 12.48 5.82 -14.19
N LYS A 68 13.34 5.68 -15.18
CA LYS A 68 14.54 4.85 -15.07
C LYS A 68 15.47 5.30 -13.96
N GLU A 69 15.70 6.61 -13.83
CA GLU A 69 16.61 7.17 -12.83
C GLU A 69 16.09 6.94 -11.40
N LYS A 70 14.79 7.18 -11.18
CA LYS A 70 14.13 6.89 -9.91
C LYS A 70 14.14 5.41 -9.58
N ALA A 71 13.90 4.55 -10.58
CA ALA A 71 13.95 3.10 -10.38
C ALA A 71 15.36 2.62 -10.00
N GLU A 72 16.41 3.15 -10.63
CA GLU A 72 17.80 2.84 -10.27
C GLU A 72 18.16 3.34 -8.86
N ALA A 73 17.69 4.54 -8.47
CA ALA A 73 17.83 5.04 -7.11
C ALA A 73 17.06 4.17 -6.10
N ARG A 74 15.85 3.74 -6.47
CA ARG A 74 15.03 2.83 -5.67
C ARG A 74 15.68 1.47 -5.46
N ALA A 75 16.29 0.88 -6.48
CA ALA A 75 17.02 -0.38 -6.38
C ALA A 75 18.13 -0.31 -5.31
N LYS A 76 18.88 0.79 -5.26
CA LYS A 76 19.91 1.02 -4.24
C LYS A 76 19.32 1.10 -2.82
N GLN A 77 18.14 1.72 -2.67
CA GLN A 77 17.45 1.81 -1.38
C GLN A 77 16.93 0.44 -0.90
N LEU A 78 16.51 -0.42 -1.83
CA LEU A 78 16.02 -1.77 -1.53
C LEU A 78 17.14 -2.70 -1.03
N GLY A 79 18.40 -2.42 -1.30
CA GLY A 79 19.53 -3.15 -0.74
C GLY A 79 20.60 -3.53 -1.74
N GLU A 80 21.67 -4.15 -1.20
CA GLU A 80 22.79 -4.62 -2.01
C GLU A 80 22.39 -5.80 -2.90
N GLY A 81 22.78 -5.76 -4.18
CA GLY A 81 22.47 -6.81 -5.15
C GLY A 81 21.05 -6.70 -5.74
N VAL A 82 20.33 -5.60 -5.46
CA VAL A 82 19.05 -5.29 -6.11
C VAL A 82 19.31 -4.50 -7.38
N THR A 83 18.66 -4.92 -8.48
CA THR A 83 18.79 -4.27 -9.79
C THR A 83 17.42 -4.10 -10.44
N VAL A 84 17.27 -3.08 -11.30
CA VAL A 84 16.05 -2.90 -12.09
C VAL A 84 16.01 -3.97 -13.19
N LYS A 85 14.96 -4.79 -13.21
CA LYS A 85 14.71 -5.83 -14.24
C LYS A 85 13.87 -5.29 -15.38
N SER A 86 12.77 -4.60 -15.10
CA SER A 86 11.90 -4.00 -16.10
C SER A 86 11.16 -2.80 -15.55
N ILE A 87 10.77 -1.89 -16.46
CA ILE A 87 9.81 -0.81 -16.22
C ILE A 87 8.78 -0.92 -17.33
N GLU A 88 7.54 -1.17 -16.98
CA GLU A 88 6.44 -1.43 -17.90
C GLU A 88 5.31 -0.43 -17.67
N GLU A 89 4.81 0.18 -18.75
CA GLU A 89 3.54 0.91 -18.68
C GLU A 89 2.40 -0.10 -18.53
N VAL A 90 1.52 0.14 -17.59
CA VAL A 90 0.37 -0.73 -17.32
C VAL A 90 -0.92 0.07 -17.29
N LYS A 91 -1.99 -0.59 -17.75
CA LYS A 91 -3.35 -0.07 -17.69
C LYS A 91 -4.24 -1.11 -17.02
N SER A 92 -5.06 -0.66 -16.09
CA SER A 92 -6.06 -1.53 -15.47
C SER A 92 -7.36 -1.56 -16.28
N PRO A 93 -8.20 -2.60 -16.10
CA PRO A 93 -9.49 -2.71 -16.79
C PRO A 93 -10.46 -1.57 -16.47
N ASP A 94 -10.32 -0.94 -15.31
CA ASP A 94 -11.09 0.23 -14.85
C ASP A 94 -10.51 1.58 -15.31
N GLY A 95 -9.52 1.55 -16.25
CA GLY A 95 -9.01 2.73 -16.95
C GLY A 95 -7.91 3.50 -16.21
N LYS A 96 -7.40 3.02 -15.09
CA LYS A 96 -6.18 3.57 -14.48
C LYS A 96 -4.97 3.28 -15.34
N SER A 97 -4.00 4.17 -15.36
CA SER A 97 -2.72 4.00 -16.04
C SER A 97 -1.55 4.37 -15.15
N GLY A 98 -0.41 3.77 -15.41
CA GLY A 98 0.81 4.03 -14.63
C GLY A 98 1.92 3.10 -15.02
N ASN A 99 2.76 2.74 -14.07
CA ASN A 99 3.86 1.82 -14.34
C ASN A 99 3.97 0.71 -13.29
N LYS A 100 4.58 -0.37 -13.73
CA LYS A 100 5.06 -1.48 -12.91
C LYS A 100 6.57 -1.55 -13.06
N VAL A 101 7.27 -1.41 -11.96
CA VAL A 101 8.71 -1.61 -11.89
C VAL A 101 8.99 -2.94 -11.22
N THR A 102 9.78 -3.78 -11.89
CA THR A 102 10.24 -5.06 -11.35
C THR A 102 11.72 -4.96 -11.03
N PHE A 103 12.07 -5.29 -9.80
CA PHE A 103 13.44 -5.39 -9.32
C PHE A 103 13.81 -6.86 -9.15
N ALA A 104 15.03 -7.23 -9.61
CA ALA A 104 15.63 -8.50 -9.30
C ALA A 104 16.47 -8.39 -8.02
N VAL A 105 16.28 -9.32 -7.10
CA VAL A 105 16.97 -9.42 -5.82
C VAL A 105 17.83 -10.68 -5.83
N ALA A 106 19.16 -10.51 -5.81
CA ALA A 106 20.09 -11.62 -5.86
C ALA A 106 20.10 -12.46 -4.55
N ASP A 107 19.85 -11.82 -3.43
CA ASP A 107 19.76 -12.45 -2.12
C ASP A 107 18.71 -11.76 -1.26
N ILE A 108 17.62 -12.46 -0.93
CA ILE A 108 16.51 -11.95 -0.12
C ILE A 108 16.96 -11.45 1.26
N ARG A 109 18.02 -12.03 1.84
CA ARG A 109 18.57 -11.64 3.14
C ARG A 109 19.18 -10.24 3.15
N LYS A 110 19.48 -9.69 1.95
CA LYS A 110 20.00 -8.32 1.77
C LYS A 110 18.88 -7.31 1.43
N LEU A 111 17.65 -7.78 1.20
CA LEU A 111 16.51 -6.90 0.92
C LEU A 111 16.09 -6.16 2.18
N LYS A 112 15.98 -4.85 2.06
CA LYS A 112 15.44 -3.92 3.06
C LYS A 112 14.22 -3.24 2.45
N PHE A 113 13.06 -3.87 2.57
CA PHE A 113 11.86 -3.35 1.94
C PHE A 113 11.17 -2.32 2.82
N GLN A 114 10.87 -1.19 2.24
CA GLN A 114 10.01 -0.15 2.79
C GLN A 114 9.10 0.34 1.66
N PRO A 115 7.79 0.50 1.88
CA PRO A 115 6.91 1.04 0.85
C PRO A 115 7.41 2.38 0.32
N ASN A 116 7.28 2.60 -0.99
CA ASN A 116 7.60 3.89 -1.56
C ASN A 116 6.59 4.93 -1.08
N SER A 117 7.06 6.04 -0.54
CA SER A 117 6.24 7.14 -0.02
C SER A 117 6.57 8.44 -0.75
N PRO A 118 5.57 9.29 -1.02
CA PRO A 118 5.81 10.62 -1.59
C PRO A 118 6.74 11.51 -0.74
N ASP A 119 6.65 11.35 0.58
CA ASP A 119 7.48 12.08 1.54
C ASP A 119 8.78 11.33 1.82
N GLN A 120 9.69 11.36 0.85
CA GLN A 120 10.99 10.67 0.96
C GLN A 120 12.01 11.38 1.87
N LYS A 121 11.60 12.33 2.69
CA LYS A 121 12.51 12.97 3.65
C LYS A 121 12.83 11.99 4.78
N GLU A 122 14.02 11.39 4.67
CA GLU A 122 14.65 10.55 5.69
C GLU A 122 13.86 9.27 6.08
N LYS A 123 13.90 8.27 5.20
CA LYS A 123 13.54 6.91 5.58
C LYS A 123 14.49 6.43 6.67
N LYS A 124 13.96 6.22 7.88
CA LYS A 124 14.75 5.63 8.97
C LYS A 124 14.98 4.16 8.63
N GLU A 125 16.25 3.74 8.55
CA GLU A 125 16.61 2.33 8.28
C GLU A 125 15.93 1.34 9.25
N GLU A 126 15.55 1.81 10.42
CA GLU A 126 14.86 1.05 11.45
C GLU A 126 13.41 0.63 11.11
N GLU A 127 12.84 1.12 10.01
CA GLU A 127 11.45 0.86 9.61
C GLU A 127 11.31 -0.17 8.49
N ASN A 128 12.40 -0.82 8.09
CA ASN A 128 12.40 -1.76 7.00
C ASN A 128 11.76 -3.11 7.37
N MET A 129 11.11 -3.72 6.41
CA MET A 129 10.84 -5.15 6.41
C MET A 129 12.10 -5.87 5.93
N VAL A 130 12.61 -6.81 6.73
CA VAL A 130 13.82 -7.58 6.45
C VAL A 130 13.51 -9.07 6.47
N PHE A 131 14.37 -9.84 5.80
CA PHE A 131 14.14 -11.26 5.53
C PHE A 131 15.34 -12.09 5.95
N ALA A 132 15.07 -13.27 6.52
CA ALA A 132 16.06 -14.33 6.73
C ALA A 132 15.54 -15.61 6.10
N LEU A 133 16.41 -16.34 5.42
CA LEU A 133 16.08 -17.62 4.80
C LEU A 133 17.13 -18.67 5.21
N GLU A 134 16.66 -19.73 5.87
CA GLU A 134 17.45 -20.86 6.32
C GLU A 134 16.79 -22.15 5.83
N GLY A 135 17.39 -22.78 4.83
CA GLY A 135 16.77 -23.92 4.15
C GLY A 135 15.43 -23.50 3.52
N ASN A 136 14.33 -24.12 3.96
CA ASN A 136 12.98 -23.77 3.52
C ASN A 136 12.27 -22.79 4.48
N SER A 137 12.89 -22.41 5.59
CA SER A 137 12.28 -21.53 6.59
C SER A 137 12.59 -20.06 6.28
N LEU A 138 11.57 -19.31 5.89
CA LEU A 138 11.62 -17.86 5.65
C LEU A 138 11.08 -17.15 6.88
N THR A 139 11.89 -16.27 7.46
CA THR A 139 11.48 -15.36 8.53
C THR A 139 11.37 -13.94 7.97
N ILE A 140 10.24 -13.31 8.16
CA ILE A 140 9.96 -11.94 7.74
C ILE A 140 9.82 -11.09 8.99
N THR A 141 10.69 -10.08 9.15
CA THR A 141 10.63 -9.15 10.28
C THR A 141 10.19 -7.78 9.80
N ASN A 142 9.05 -7.33 10.30
CA ASN A 142 8.54 -5.98 10.06
C ASN A 142 8.95 -5.07 11.23
N ASN A 143 10.00 -4.29 11.04
CA ASN A 143 10.53 -3.42 12.08
C ASN A 143 9.62 -2.21 12.41
N SER A 144 8.66 -1.89 11.54
CA SER A 144 7.65 -0.86 11.79
C SER A 144 6.58 -1.31 12.80
N ALA A 145 6.47 -2.63 13.08
CA ALA A 145 5.36 -3.18 13.87
C ALA A 145 5.34 -2.72 15.34
N ASP A 146 6.50 -2.47 15.95
CA ASP A 146 6.61 -2.14 17.37
C ASP A 146 6.73 -0.64 17.66
N LYS A 147 6.75 0.21 16.65
CA LYS A 147 6.88 1.65 16.92
C LYS A 147 5.66 2.17 17.63
N LYS A 148 5.84 2.47 18.90
CA LYS A 148 4.98 3.39 19.64
C LYS A 148 5.55 4.78 19.44
N SER A 149 4.79 5.71 18.89
CA SER A 149 5.13 7.11 19.09
C SER A 149 4.59 7.55 20.45
N ASP A 150 5.26 8.53 21.06
CA ASP A 150 4.92 9.08 22.37
C ASP A 150 3.60 9.91 22.41
N ALA A 151 2.69 9.65 21.49
CA ALA A 151 1.39 10.32 21.50
C ALA A 151 0.49 9.70 22.56
N GLY A 152 0.38 10.40 23.68
CA GLY A 152 -0.52 10.06 24.78
C GLY A 152 -1.97 9.87 24.34
N ASP A 153 -2.75 9.16 25.17
CA ASP A 153 -4.18 8.95 25.00
C ASP A 153 -4.88 10.28 24.63
N LYS A 154 -5.25 10.43 23.37
CA LYS A 154 -6.06 11.58 22.95
C LYS A 154 -7.50 11.38 23.45
N PRO A 155 -8.14 12.42 23.98
CA PRO A 155 -9.52 12.33 24.44
C PRO A 155 -10.43 11.92 23.28
N LYS A 156 -11.46 11.12 23.58
CA LYS A 156 -12.49 10.76 22.58
C LYS A 156 -13.12 12.02 22.02
N LYS A 157 -13.25 12.04 20.69
CA LYS A 157 -13.89 13.16 19.98
C LYS A 157 -15.31 13.40 20.48
N SER A 158 -15.68 14.65 20.59
CA SER A 158 -17.05 15.07 20.87
C SER A 158 -17.99 14.72 19.69
N ALA A 159 -19.27 14.69 19.95
CA ALA A 159 -20.28 14.47 18.89
C ALA A 159 -20.20 15.51 17.78
N GLU A 160 -19.80 16.74 18.11
CA GLU A 160 -19.63 17.86 17.18
C GLU A 160 -18.40 17.65 16.26
N GLU A 161 -17.27 17.25 16.83
CA GLU A 161 -16.05 16.90 16.06
C GLU A 161 -16.27 15.70 15.14
N LEU A 162 -17.02 14.70 15.60
CA LEU A 162 -17.44 13.56 14.77
C LEU A 162 -18.35 13.98 13.60
N ALA A 163 -19.27 14.93 13.83
CA ALA A 163 -20.14 15.44 12.78
C ALA A 163 -19.35 16.23 11.73
N GLN A 164 -18.41 17.08 12.16
CA GLN A 164 -17.51 17.83 11.27
C GLN A 164 -16.62 16.86 10.46
N MET A 165 -16.06 15.83 11.08
CA MET A 165 -15.26 14.82 10.41
C MET A 165 -16.08 14.04 9.37
N LYS A 166 -17.33 13.67 9.69
CA LYS A 166 -18.25 13.04 8.72
C LYS A 166 -18.49 13.92 7.50
N ALA A 167 -18.68 15.22 7.70
CA ALA A 167 -18.86 16.16 6.60
C ALA A 167 -17.60 16.28 5.74
N GLN A 168 -16.41 16.36 6.36
CA GLN A 168 -15.13 16.37 5.63
C GLN A 168 -14.91 15.08 4.84
N VAL A 169 -15.13 13.92 5.45
CA VAL A 169 -14.99 12.61 4.79
C VAL A 169 -15.95 12.49 3.61
N ALA A 170 -17.19 12.95 3.75
CA ALA A 170 -18.16 12.96 2.65
C ALA A 170 -17.67 13.81 1.45
N MET A 171 -17.03 14.95 1.70
CA MET A 171 -16.43 15.79 0.66
C MET A 171 -15.19 15.15 0.04
N MET A 172 -14.40 14.40 0.82
CA MET A 172 -13.17 13.74 0.37
C MET A 172 -13.45 12.40 -0.32
N LYS A 173 -14.57 11.74 -0.03
CA LYS A 173 -14.90 10.41 -0.54
C LYS A 173 -14.72 10.26 -2.06
N PRO A 174 -15.14 11.20 -2.92
CA PRO A 174 -14.89 11.10 -4.35
C PRO A 174 -13.39 11.12 -4.74
N MET A 175 -12.55 11.77 -3.93
CA MET A 175 -11.10 11.85 -4.18
C MET A 175 -10.37 10.55 -3.84
N PHE A 176 -10.90 9.78 -2.89
CA PHE A 176 -10.31 8.50 -2.44
C PHE A 176 -11.04 7.28 -3.02
N ALA A 177 -12.08 7.50 -3.83
CA ALA A 177 -12.83 6.41 -4.45
C ALA A 177 -11.91 5.46 -5.24
N GLY A 178 -11.96 4.15 -4.94
CA GLY A 178 -11.11 3.11 -5.53
C GLY A 178 -9.63 3.23 -5.21
N MET A 179 -9.22 4.06 -4.25
CA MET A 179 -7.85 4.06 -3.76
C MET A 179 -7.57 2.78 -2.99
N ARG A 180 -6.47 2.11 -3.32
CA ARG A 180 -6.03 0.88 -2.66
C ARG A 180 -4.52 0.84 -2.51
N VAL A 181 -4.06 0.39 -1.35
CA VAL A 181 -2.64 0.15 -1.09
C VAL A 181 -2.46 -1.28 -0.59
N THR A 182 -1.58 -2.06 -1.23
CA THR A 182 -1.29 -3.43 -0.84
C THR A 182 0.21 -3.70 -0.69
N ILE A 183 0.56 -4.58 0.26
CA ILE A 183 1.89 -5.16 0.43
C ILE A 183 1.71 -6.65 0.61
N ASP A 184 2.16 -7.41 -0.36
CA ASP A 184 2.09 -8.86 -0.40
C ASP A 184 3.48 -9.50 -0.44
N VAL A 185 3.67 -10.60 0.29
CA VAL A 185 4.82 -11.48 0.14
C VAL A 185 4.35 -12.83 -0.39
N LYS A 186 4.93 -13.27 -1.51
CA LYS A 186 4.64 -14.53 -2.19
C LYS A 186 5.79 -15.51 -2.08
N ALA A 187 5.46 -16.77 -1.90
CA ALA A 187 6.38 -17.87 -2.06
C ALA A 187 6.22 -18.48 -3.46
N ALA A 188 7.22 -18.38 -4.34
CA ALA A 188 7.13 -18.84 -5.73
C ALA A 188 6.80 -20.34 -5.85
N GLY A 189 7.28 -21.16 -4.91
CA GLY A 189 6.98 -22.60 -4.84
C GLY A 189 5.75 -22.95 -3.98
N GLY A 190 5.09 -21.97 -3.39
CA GLY A 190 3.98 -22.13 -2.45
C GLY A 190 4.42 -22.19 -0.99
N ILE A 191 3.45 -22.04 -0.10
CA ILE A 191 3.61 -22.05 1.36
C ILE A 191 3.18 -23.43 1.88
N ALA A 192 4.05 -24.09 2.65
CA ALA A 192 3.72 -25.33 3.35
C ALA A 192 2.98 -25.03 4.66
N SER A 193 3.48 -24.06 5.44
CA SER A 193 2.85 -23.55 6.65
C SER A 193 3.29 -22.12 6.94
N THR A 194 2.48 -21.37 7.67
CA THR A 194 2.82 -20.03 8.16
C THR A 194 2.00 -19.69 9.40
N ASP A 195 2.52 -18.80 10.20
CA ASP A 195 1.83 -18.23 11.34
C ASP A 195 1.25 -16.82 11.04
N ALA A 196 1.31 -16.35 9.79
CA ALA A 196 0.74 -15.08 9.37
C ALA A 196 -0.78 -15.03 9.56
N ALA A 197 -1.30 -13.87 9.96
CA ALA A 197 -2.74 -13.67 10.16
C ALA A 197 -3.53 -13.67 8.84
N HIS A 198 -2.91 -13.19 7.75
CA HIS A 198 -3.55 -13.04 6.45
C HIS A 198 -2.79 -13.80 5.36
N ALA A 199 -2.88 -15.14 5.41
CA ALA A 199 -2.31 -16.02 4.38
C ALA A 199 -3.41 -16.61 3.48
N ASN A 200 -3.15 -16.65 2.17
CA ASN A 200 -4.03 -17.28 1.18
C ASN A 200 -3.20 -17.89 0.04
N GLY A 201 -3.21 -19.23 -0.05
CA GLY A 201 -2.43 -19.96 -1.06
C GLY A 201 -0.94 -19.76 -0.91
N ASP A 202 -0.33 -19.09 -1.87
CA ASP A 202 1.10 -18.77 -1.91
C ASP A 202 1.45 -17.37 -1.36
N THR A 203 0.45 -16.63 -0.88
CA THR A 203 0.54 -15.20 -0.60
C THR A 203 0.22 -14.89 0.86
N ILE A 204 1.05 -14.05 1.47
CA ILE A 204 0.83 -13.41 2.76
C ILE A 204 0.61 -11.91 2.51
N THR A 205 -0.53 -11.40 2.97
CA THR A 205 -0.85 -9.96 2.89
C THR A 205 -0.43 -9.27 4.19
N PHE A 206 0.57 -8.39 4.10
CA PHE A 206 1.00 -7.55 5.23
C PHE A 206 0.16 -6.29 5.37
N LEU A 207 -0.33 -5.76 4.25
CA LEU A 207 -1.18 -4.58 4.18
C LEU A 207 -2.16 -4.72 3.03
N ASP A 208 -3.45 -4.47 3.27
CA ASP A 208 -4.45 -4.22 2.25
C ASP A 208 -5.41 -3.16 2.79
N LEU A 209 -5.33 -1.95 2.24
CA LEU A 209 -6.19 -0.83 2.58
C LEU A 209 -7.06 -0.48 1.38
N GLN A 210 -8.36 -0.69 1.50
CA GLN A 210 -9.38 -0.32 0.53
C GLN A 210 -10.11 0.92 1.03
N PHE A 211 -9.74 2.07 0.52
CA PHE A 211 -10.21 3.35 1.04
C PHE A 211 -11.72 3.56 0.87
N ASP A 212 -12.34 2.98 -0.16
CA ASP A 212 -13.80 3.05 -0.32
C ASP A 212 -14.53 2.50 0.90
N LYS A 213 -14.13 1.30 1.33
CA LYS A 213 -14.72 0.64 2.48
C LYS A 213 -14.36 1.32 3.79
N LEU A 214 -13.14 1.84 3.86
CA LEU A 214 -12.67 2.59 5.01
C LEU A 214 -13.43 3.91 5.18
N LEU A 215 -13.72 4.62 4.09
CA LEU A 215 -14.48 5.87 4.11
C LEU A 215 -15.98 5.65 4.44
N ASP A 216 -16.50 4.43 4.28
CA ASP A 216 -17.84 4.07 4.77
C ASP A 216 -17.89 3.97 6.30
N ASN A 217 -16.73 3.70 6.94
CA ASN A 217 -16.55 3.72 8.39
C ASN A 217 -15.75 4.96 8.81
N VAL A 218 -16.44 6.12 8.91
CA VAL A 218 -15.80 7.42 9.19
C VAL A 218 -15.03 7.43 10.51
N GLU A 219 -15.49 6.71 11.52
CA GLU A 219 -14.81 6.61 12.81
C GLU A 219 -13.47 5.87 12.66
N ALA A 220 -13.47 4.71 12.02
CA ALA A 220 -12.24 3.97 11.73
C ALA A 220 -11.28 4.75 10.83
N PHE A 221 -11.80 5.45 9.81
CA PHE A 221 -10.99 6.31 8.95
C PHE A 221 -10.30 7.42 9.75
N GLY A 222 -11.06 8.13 10.60
CA GLY A 222 -10.50 9.17 11.45
C GLY A 222 -9.42 8.64 12.38
N GLU A 223 -9.65 7.48 12.98
CA GLU A 223 -8.67 6.84 13.86
C GLU A 223 -7.40 6.40 13.13
N ILE A 224 -7.50 5.91 11.89
CA ILE A 224 -6.34 5.56 11.06
C ILE A 224 -5.55 6.80 10.67
N MET A 225 -6.22 7.86 10.23
CA MET A 225 -5.55 9.13 9.91
C MET A 225 -4.84 9.74 11.12
N GLU A 226 -5.45 9.63 12.30
CA GLU A 226 -4.82 10.06 13.55
C GLU A 226 -3.72 9.12 14.05
N SER A 227 -3.83 7.81 13.75
CA SER A 227 -2.82 6.83 14.16
C SER A 227 -1.50 7.05 13.42
N GLY A 228 -1.51 7.54 12.20
CA GLY A 228 -0.32 7.99 11.48
C GLY A 228 0.45 9.08 12.23
N ASP A 229 -0.29 9.99 12.88
CA ASP A 229 0.28 11.07 13.70
C ASP A 229 0.43 10.70 15.18
N SER A 230 -0.35 9.75 15.69
CA SER A 230 -0.46 9.44 17.12
C SER A 230 0.37 8.24 17.57
N GLY A 231 1.04 7.56 16.63
CA GLY A 231 1.99 6.50 16.92
C GLY A 231 1.43 5.21 17.50
N MET A 232 0.24 4.87 17.11
CA MET A 232 -0.27 3.54 17.34
C MET A 232 0.67 2.51 16.69
N SER A 233 1.08 1.47 17.42
CA SER A 233 1.87 0.39 16.82
C SER A 233 1.04 -0.35 15.76
N MET A 234 1.69 -0.94 14.76
CA MET A 234 0.99 -1.74 13.74
C MET A 234 0.26 -2.94 14.37
N ALA A 235 0.80 -3.49 15.45
CA ALA A 235 0.16 -4.57 16.21
C ALA A 235 -1.15 -4.12 16.88
N ASP A 236 -1.18 -2.91 17.46
CA ASP A 236 -2.40 -2.36 18.05
C ASP A 236 -3.41 -1.97 16.97
N ALA A 237 -2.95 -1.40 15.86
CA ALA A 237 -3.78 -1.09 14.71
C ALA A 237 -4.43 -2.36 14.11
N ALA A 238 -3.66 -3.44 13.94
CA ALA A 238 -4.17 -4.71 13.44
C ALA A 238 -5.29 -5.27 14.31
N LYS A 239 -5.14 -5.25 15.64
CA LYS A 239 -6.19 -5.67 16.58
C LYS A 239 -7.41 -4.76 16.54
N LYS A 240 -7.18 -3.45 16.52
CA LYS A 240 -8.24 -2.44 16.57
C LYS A 240 -9.11 -2.48 15.31
N PHE A 241 -8.49 -2.68 14.16
CA PHE A 241 -9.17 -2.66 12.86
C PHE A 241 -9.46 -4.06 12.29
N GLU A 242 -9.23 -5.13 13.03
CA GLU A 242 -9.45 -6.53 12.60
C GLU A 242 -10.84 -6.77 11.98
N LYS A 243 -11.86 -6.09 12.50
CA LYS A 243 -13.26 -6.24 12.06
C LYS A 243 -13.71 -5.15 11.09
N VAL A 244 -12.82 -4.24 10.71
CA VAL A 244 -13.17 -3.16 9.78
C VAL A 244 -13.03 -3.68 8.35
N GLU A 245 -14.13 -3.68 7.61
CA GLU A 245 -14.14 -4.09 6.21
C GLU A 245 -13.20 -3.20 5.37
N GLY A 246 -12.42 -3.83 4.49
CA GLY A 246 -11.47 -3.12 3.64
C GLY A 246 -10.09 -2.90 4.27
N ILE A 247 -9.84 -3.44 5.47
CA ILE A 247 -8.54 -3.39 6.12
C ILE A 247 -8.03 -4.79 6.39
N LYS A 248 -6.78 -5.07 5.96
CA LYS A 248 -5.98 -6.20 6.44
C LYS A 248 -4.63 -5.66 6.86
N LEU A 249 -4.24 -5.93 8.07
CA LEU A 249 -2.95 -5.53 8.64
C LEU A 249 -2.32 -6.75 9.33
N GLU A 250 -1.11 -7.12 8.92
CA GLU A 250 -0.32 -8.10 9.66
C GLU A 250 0.28 -7.42 10.90
N GLY A 251 -0.24 -7.76 12.06
CA GLY A 251 0.16 -7.15 13.33
C GLY A 251 1.41 -7.77 13.96
N LYS A 252 1.87 -8.92 13.45
CA LYS A 252 3.07 -9.56 13.99
C LYS A 252 4.32 -8.86 13.51
N LYS A 253 5.25 -8.63 14.43
CA LYS A 253 6.59 -8.17 14.10
C LYS A 253 7.36 -9.20 13.30
N VAL A 254 7.24 -10.48 13.68
CA VAL A 254 7.94 -11.60 13.04
C VAL A 254 6.91 -12.60 12.53
N VAL A 255 6.96 -12.87 11.24
CA VAL A 255 6.15 -13.88 10.56
C VAL A 255 7.09 -15.00 10.08
N LYS A 256 6.72 -16.25 10.39
CA LYS A 256 7.46 -17.45 9.95
C LYS A 256 6.70 -18.15 8.84
N VAL A 257 7.44 -18.61 7.84
CA VAL A 257 6.89 -19.26 6.64
C VAL A 257 7.76 -20.45 6.28
N GLU A 258 7.15 -21.62 6.15
CA GLU A 258 7.79 -22.80 5.57
C GLU A 258 7.44 -22.87 4.08
N LEU A 259 8.46 -22.81 3.22
CA LEU A 259 8.32 -22.89 1.77
C LEU A 259 8.17 -24.36 1.34
N LYS A 260 7.32 -24.62 0.32
CA LYS A 260 7.14 -25.96 -0.26
C LYS A 260 8.34 -26.40 -1.05
#